data_9e5f3a5d48d861e55da9a14ada98a73b
#
_entry.id   9e5f3a5d48d861e55da9a14ada98a73b
#
_cell.length_a   1.000
_cell.length_b   1.000
_cell.length_c   1.000
_cell.angle_alpha   90.00
_cell.angle_beta   90.00
_cell.angle_gamma   90.00
#
_symmetry.space_group_name_H-M   'P 1'
#
loop_
_entity.id
_entity.type
_entity.pdbx_description
1 polymer ?
#
loop_
_entity_poly.entity_id
_entity_poly.type
_entity_poly.pdbx_seq_one_letter_code
_entity_poly.pdbx_strand_id
1 'polypeptide(L)'
;MIGLDLQVRPAQPSDHQALSSLIFFEAHVHRHLDWRMPLDWLESPYFWVAEENGRVLAALACPPDPPGVAWIRLFTHSGGIPAAWAWSNLWETARGFLAGQGGAQVGVIAQQTWFRPLLLDSAFELPQSIVLLEWQGRPVLMPELPFGMRLRAMTADDLPAVAEVDAAAFTPFWTNSLDSLRRAFPLSAYSTVLEADGRLIAYQLSTGHTLGAHLARLAVRKEAQGNRLGAALVADLILNIRQRGLSRLTVNTQSDNRTSLSLYQKMGFLRTGEEFPVYRFSVD
;
A
#
# COMPACT_ATOMS: atom_id res chain seq x y z
N MET A 1 25.48 -11.79 -30.11
CA MET A 1 24.41 -11.15 -29.36
C MET A 1 23.88 -10.02 -30.20
N ILE A 2 22.66 -10.14 -30.72
CA ILE A 2 21.97 -9.04 -31.41
C ILE A 2 21.65 -8.06 -30.26
N GLY A 3 22.25 -6.85 -30.32
CA GLY A 3 21.94 -5.83 -29.33
C GLY A 3 20.45 -5.48 -29.44
N LEU A 4 19.68 -5.72 -28.40
CA LEU A 4 18.31 -5.24 -28.28
C LEU A 4 18.40 -3.70 -28.20
N ASP A 5 17.85 -3.02 -29.21
CA ASP A 5 17.76 -1.54 -29.22
C ASP A 5 16.42 -1.12 -28.62
N LEU A 6 16.31 -1.26 -27.29
CA LEU A 6 15.13 -0.84 -26.58
C LEU A 6 15.16 0.68 -26.34
N GLN A 7 14.07 1.31 -26.72
CA GLN A 7 13.79 2.69 -26.39
C GLN A 7 12.90 2.77 -25.16
N VAL A 8 13.31 3.56 -24.16
CA VAL A 8 12.46 3.89 -23.01
C VAL A 8 11.77 5.21 -23.28
N ARG A 9 10.46 5.23 -23.13
CA ARG A 9 9.64 6.42 -23.28
C ARG A 9 8.51 6.47 -22.25
N PRO A 10 7.92 7.65 -22.01
CA PRO A 10 6.68 7.73 -21.23
C PRO A 10 5.59 6.85 -21.83
N ALA A 11 4.82 6.18 -20.95
CA ALA A 11 3.65 5.43 -21.37
C ALA A 11 2.54 6.37 -21.89
N GLN A 12 1.77 5.89 -22.84
CA GLN A 12 0.68 6.64 -23.47
C GLN A 12 -0.65 5.84 -23.35
N PRO A 13 -1.81 6.49 -23.42
CA PRO A 13 -3.09 5.81 -23.43
C PRO A 13 -3.22 4.70 -24.50
N SER A 14 -2.54 4.87 -25.64
CA SER A 14 -2.46 3.85 -26.71
C SER A 14 -1.75 2.56 -26.29
N ASP A 15 -0.91 2.59 -25.23
CA ASP A 15 -0.20 1.42 -24.73
C ASP A 15 -1.09 0.52 -23.84
N HIS A 16 -2.32 0.94 -23.52
CA HIS A 16 -3.21 0.24 -22.60
C HIS A 16 -3.36 -1.26 -22.90
N GLN A 17 -3.57 -1.62 -24.17
CA GLN A 17 -3.75 -3.02 -24.56
C GLN A 17 -2.46 -3.84 -24.38
N ALA A 18 -1.31 -3.29 -24.78
CA ALA A 18 -0.02 -3.94 -24.64
C ALA A 18 0.35 -4.12 -23.15
N LEU A 19 0.13 -3.08 -22.33
CA LEU A 19 0.32 -3.11 -20.89
C LEU A 19 -0.62 -4.11 -20.21
N SER A 20 -1.89 -4.16 -20.60
CA SER A 20 -2.84 -5.17 -20.10
C SER A 20 -2.30 -6.58 -20.38
N SER A 21 -1.82 -6.82 -21.61
CA SER A 21 -1.25 -8.11 -21.98
C SER A 21 -0.04 -8.47 -21.14
N LEU A 22 0.92 -7.56 -20.93
CA LEU A 22 2.07 -7.77 -20.06
C LEU A 22 1.64 -8.08 -18.61
N ILE A 23 0.66 -7.35 -18.08
CA ILE A 23 0.19 -7.50 -16.70
C ILE A 23 -0.52 -8.84 -16.47
N PHE A 24 -1.27 -9.36 -17.46
CA PHE A 24 -2.10 -10.55 -17.28
C PHE A 24 -1.46 -11.85 -17.76
N PHE A 25 -0.57 -11.80 -18.75
CA PHE A 25 -0.04 -13.01 -19.39
C PHE A 25 1.43 -13.29 -19.09
N GLU A 26 2.21 -12.28 -18.63
CA GLU A 26 3.62 -12.52 -18.31
C GLU A 26 3.80 -13.05 -16.88
N ALA A 27 4.82 -13.89 -16.70
CA ALA A 27 5.14 -14.50 -15.42
C ALA A 27 5.82 -13.52 -14.45
N HIS A 28 6.46 -12.49 -14.97
CA HIS A 28 7.25 -11.54 -14.20
C HIS A 28 6.51 -10.21 -14.04
N VAL A 29 5.60 -10.18 -13.08
CA VAL A 29 4.80 -8.98 -12.76
C VAL A 29 4.89 -8.69 -11.28
N HIS A 30 5.49 -7.56 -10.94
CA HIS A 30 5.36 -6.93 -9.64
C HIS A 30 4.22 -5.93 -9.67
N ARG A 31 3.29 -6.06 -8.73
CA ARG A 31 2.22 -5.08 -8.48
C ARG A 31 2.24 -4.67 -7.02
N HIS A 32 2.22 -3.39 -6.78
CA HIS A 32 2.00 -2.87 -5.43
C HIS A 32 0.57 -3.16 -4.98
N LEU A 33 0.39 -3.47 -3.71
CA LEU A 33 -0.95 -3.53 -3.10
C LEU A 33 -1.44 -2.09 -2.91
N ASP A 34 -2.38 -1.67 -3.74
CA ASP A 34 -2.89 -0.32 -3.81
C ASP A 34 -4.41 -0.32 -4.02
N TRP A 35 -5.04 0.82 -3.74
CA TRP A 35 -6.43 1.11 -4.05
C TRP A 35 -6.65 1.44 -5.54
N ARG A 36 -5.56 1.67 -6.27
CA ARG A 36 -5.54 1.87 -7.72
C ARG A 36 -5.03 0.62 -8.42
N MET A 37 -5.65 0.30 -9.55
CA MET A 37 -5.08 -0.69 -10.46
C MET A 37 -3.83 -0.09 -11.14
N PRO A 38 -2.85 -0.92 -11.54
CA PRO A 38 -1.63 -0.42 -12.19
C PRO A 38 -1.88 0.51 -13.38
N LEU A 39 -2.90 0.22 -14.19
CA LEU A 39 -3.24 1.02 -15.38
C LEU A 39 -3.94 2.35 -15.06
N ASP A 40 -4.47 2.53 -13.85
CA ASP A 40 -5.00 3.84 -13.42
C ASP A 40 -3.91 4.92 -13.31
N TRP A 41 -2.65 4.52 -13.39
CA TRP A 41 -1.49 5.40 -13.41
C TRP A 41 -1.00 5.74 -14.82
N LEU A 42 -1.66 5.24 -15.87
CA LEU A 42 -1.19 5.35 -17.26
C LEU A 42 -1.02 6.79 -17.75
N GLU A 43 -1.83 7.71 -17.24
CA GLU A 43 -1.71 9.15 -17.56
C GLU A 43 -0.68 9.89 -16.69
N SER A 44 -0.06 9.18 -15.73
CA SER A 44 0.98 9.76 -14.88
C SER A 44 2.29 9.93 -15.66
N PRO A 45 3.00 11.06 -15.52
CA PRO A 45 4.32 11.23 -16.12
C PRO A 45 5.40 10.32 -15.51
N TYR A 46 5.05 9.58 -14.47
CA TYR A 46 5.91 8.61 -13.77
C TYR A 46 5.62 7.16 -14.19
N PHE A 47 5.13 6.98 -15.42
CA PHE A 47 4.90 5.68 -16.02
C PHE A 47 5.68 5.57 -17.34
N TRP A 48 6.54 4.58 -17.44
CA TRP A 48 7.41 4.36 -18.61
C TRP A 48 7.21 2.96 -19.17
N VAL A 49 7.43 2.87 -20.47
CA VAL A 49 7.52 1.61 -21.22
C VAL A 49 8.89 1.49 -21.88
N ALA A 50 9.36 0.27 -22.01
CA ALA A 50 10.50 -0.08 -22.85
C ALA A 50 9.98 -0.85 -24.07
N GLU A 51 10.30 -0.37 -25.26
CA GLU A 51 9.83 -0.94 -26.52
C GLU A 51 10.96 -1.24 -27.51
N GLU A 52 10.73 -2.19 -28.37
CA GLU A 52 11.56 -2.51 -29.51
C GLU A 52 10.68 -2.68 -30.75
N ASN A 53 10.99 -1.95 -31.83
CA ASN A 53 10.23 -1.98 -33.09
C ASN A 53 8.73 -1.76 -32.90
N GLY A 54 8.35 -0.83 -32.01
CA GLY A 54 6.95 -0.50 -31.69
C GLY A 54 6.23 -1.54 -30.81
N ARG A 55 6.93 -2.56 -30.33
CA ARG A 55 6.36 -3.55 -29.39
C ARG A 55 6.81 -3.23 -27.97
N VAL A 56 5.86 -2.99 -27.07
CA VAL A 56 6.12 -2.81 -25.63
C VAL A 56 6.54 -4.14 -25.01
N LEU A 57 7.72 -4.18 -24.40
CA LEU A 57 8.33 -5.37 -23.82
C LEU A 57 8.50 -5.29 -22.29
N ALA A 58 8.51 -4.09 -21.73
CA ALA A 58 8.55 -3.91 -20.27
C ALA A 58 7.88 -2.60 -19.87
N ALA A 59 7.54 -2.48 -18.59
CA ALA A 59 6.92 -1.28 -18.05
C ALA A 59 7.24 -1.07 -16.57
N LEU A 60 7.34 0.20 -16.18
CA LEU A 60 7.55 0.64 -14.79
C LEU A 60 6.65 1.84 -14.47
N ALA A 61 5.90 1.77 -13.38
CA ALA A 61 5.15 2.87 -12.81
C ALA A 61 5.65 3.18 -11.40
N CYS A 62 6.07 4.43 -11.17
CA CYS A 62 6.64 4.87 -9.90
C CYS A 62 6.17 6.29 -9.54
N PRO A 63 4.85 6.56 -9.46
CA PRO A 63 4.33 7.89 -9.16
C PRO A 63 4.49 8.23 -7.68
N PRO A 64 4.92 9.48 -7.34
CA PRO A 64 4.87 9.99 -5.99
C PRO A 64 3.42 10.17 -5.51
N ASP A 65 3.09 9.53 -4.38
CA ASP A 65 1.82 9.70 -3.69
C ASP A 65 1.95 9.20 -2.22
N PRO A 66 2.04 10.10 -1.22
CA PRO A 66 2.05 11.58 -1.31
C PRO A 66 3.35 12.16 -1.92
N PRO A 67 3.43 13.48 -2.16
CA PRO A 67 4.63 14.12 -2.66
C PRO A 67 5.88 13.75 -1.84
N GLY A 68 6.99 13.49 -2.52
CA GLY A 68 8.25 13.06 -1.91
C GLY A 68 8.33 11.57 -1.52
N VAL A 69 7.27 10.80 -1.72
CA VAL A 69 7.27 9.34 -1.52
C VAL A 69 6.69 8.65 -2.75
N ALA A 70 7.47 7.85 -3.43
CA ALA A 70 7.06 7.09 -4.60
C ALA A 70 7.08 5.59 -4.30
N TRP A 71 6.04 4.89 -4.69
CA TRP A 71 6.01 3.44 -4.64
C TRP A 71 6.12 2.87 -6.05
N ILE A 72 6.91 1.82 -6.24
CA ILE A 72 6.88 1.08 -7.50
C ILE A 72 5.55 0.34 -7.57
N ARG A 73 4.62 0.93 -8.33
CA ARG A 73 3.24 0.44 -8.47
C ARG A 73 3.16 -0.74 -9.42
N LEU A 74 4.03 -0.74 -10.43
CA LEU A 74 4.15 -1.79 -11.42
C LEU A 74 5.61 -1.90 -11.85
N PHE A 75 6.11 -3.11 -11.96
CA PHE A 75 7.23 -3.49 -12.82
C PHE A 75 6.89 -4.83 -13.47
N THR A 76 6.96 -4.87 -14.79
CA THR A 76 6.72 -6.08 -15.57
C THR A 76 7.60 -6.11 -16.80
N HIS A 77 7.92 -7.30 -17.27
CA HIS A 77 8.64 -7.51 -18.53
C HIS A 77 8.20 -8.78 -19.23
N SER A 78 8.31 -8.79 -20.53
CA SER A 78 8.13 -9.98 -21.37
C SER A 78 9.23 -11.02 -21.09
N GLY A 79 8.86 -12.29 -21.08
CA GLY A 79 9.82 -13.40 -20.94
C GLY A 79 10.86 -13.46 -22.05
N GLY A 80 10.68 -12.71 -23.15
CA GLY A 80 11.64 -12.62 -24.26
C GLY A 80 12.86 -11.72 -24.01
N ILE A 81 12.93 -11.00 -22.90
CA ILE A 81 14.04 -10.10 -22.53
C ILE A 81 14.54 -10.38 -21.12
N PRO A 82 15.86 -10.17 -20.85
CA PRO A 82 16.39 -10.32 -19.48
C PRO A 82 15.78 -9.31 -18.51
N ALA A 83 15.32 -9.79 -17.35
CA ALA A 83 14.73 -8.96 -16.29
C ALA A 83 15.66 -7.83 -15.83
N ALA A 84 16.95 -8.15 -15.62
CA ALA A 84 17.95 -7.18 -15.19
C ALA A 84 18.12 -6.03 -16.20
N TRP A 85 18.02 -6.33 -17.47
CA TRP A 85 18.16 -5.35 -18.53
C TRP A 85 16.90 -4.46 -18.64
N ALA A 86 15.71 -5.04 -18.60
CA ALA A 86 14.45 -4.29 -18.56
C ALA A 86 14.40 -3.35 -17.33
N TRP A 87 14.78 -3.88 -16.17
CA TRP A 87 14.82 -3.15 -14.92
C TRP A 87 15.81 -1.99 -14.96
N SER A 88 17.07 -2.24 -15.34
CA SER A 88 18.10 -1.19 -15.32
C SER A 88 17.74 0.00 -16.20
N ASN A 89 17.23 -0.22 -17.42
CA ASN A 89 16.86 0.88 -18.32
C ASN A 89 15.65 1.68 -17.81
N LEU A 90 14.61 1.00 -17.33
CA LEU A 90 13.42 1.66 -16.79
C LEU A 90 13.72 2.38 -15.46
N TRP A 91 14.49 1.75 -14.57
CA TRP A 91 14.84 2.33 -13.28
C TRP A 91 15.75 3.56 -13.42
N GLU A 92 16.76 3.50 -14.27
CA GLU A 92 17.61 4.67 -14.57
C GLU A 92 16.79 5.85 -15.05
N THR A 93 15.83 5.63 -15.96
CA THR A 93 14.93 6.66 -16.46
C THR A 93 14.04 7.21 -15.33
N ALA A 94 13.42 6.33 -14.54
CA ALA A 94 12.55 6.72 -13.43
C ALA A 94 13.31 7.51 -12.36
N ARG A 95 14.49 7.04 -11.97
CA ARG A 95 15.36 7.69 -10.99
C ARG A 95 15.78 9.09 -11.45
N GLY A 96 16.26 9.20 -12.70
CA GLY A 96 16.66 10.49 -13.27
C GLY A 96 15.49 11.47 -13.34
N PHE A 97 14.29 11.01 -13.69
CA PHE A 97 13.11 11.86 -13.70
C PHE A 97 12.70 12.29 -12.29
N LEU A 98 12.67 11.40 -11.30
CA LEU A 98 12.38 11.71 -9.90
C LEU A 98 13.38 12.73 -9.33
N ALA A 99 14.68 12.57 -9.60
CA ALA A 99 15.71 13.52 -9.19
C ALA A 99 15.43 14.92 -9.78
N GLY A 100 15.09 14.99 -11.07
CA GLY A 100 14.72 16.27 -11.73
C GLY A 100 13.44 16.92 -11.16
N GLN A 101 12.62 16.20 -10.40
CA GLN A 101 11.42 16.71 -9.72
C GLN A 101 11.64 17.01 -8.23
N GLY A 102 12.88 17.03 -7.75
CA GLY A 102 13.23 17.33 -6.36
C GLY A 102 13.41 16.10 -5.48
N GLY A 103 13.53 14.91 -6.08
CA GLY A 103 13.80 13.67 -5.39
C GLY A 103 12.58 13.02 -4.75
N ALA A 104 12.77 11.80 -4.26
CA ALA A 104 11.75 11.06 -3.51
C ALA A 104 12.35 9.89 -2.74
N GLN A 105 11.71 9.48 -1.66
CA GLN A 105 11.91 8.14 -1.11
C GLN A 105 11.11 7.13 -1.92
N VAL A 106 11.78 6.16 -2.55
CA VAL A 106 11.15 5.12 -3.35
C VAL A 106 10.99 3.85 -2.53
N GLY A 107 9.79 3.30 -2.51
CA GLY A 107 9.44 2.08 -1.77
C GLY A 107 9.01 0.92 -2.67
N VAL A 108 9.29 -0.31 -2.22
CA VAL A 108 8.83 -1.55 -2.86
C VAL A 108 8.47 -2.57 -1.78
N ILE A 109 7.27 -3.10 -1.80
CA ILE A 109 6.91 -4.30 -1.04
C ILE A 109 7.10 -5.50 -1.98
N ALA A 110 8.27 -6.15 -1.90
CA ALA A 110 8.65 -7.20 -2.86
C ALA A 110 8.04 -8.56 -2.49
N GLN A 111 6.83 -8.82 -2.98
CA GLN A 111 6.15 -10.10 -2.81
C GLN A 111 6.80 -11.22 -3.64
N GLN A 112 7.31 -10.88 -4.84
CA GLN A 112 7.92 -11.82 -5.74
C GLN A 112 9.42 -11.96 -5.48
N THR A 113 9.89 -13.20 -5.38
CA THR A 113 11.30 -13.51 -5.11
C THR A 113 12.23 -13.12 -6.25
N TRP A 114 11.76 -13.21 -7.51
CA TRP A 114 12.55 -12.86 -8.70
C TRP A 114 12.93 -11.37 -8.76
N PHE A 115 12.14 -10.49 -8.15
CA PHE A 115 12.37 -9.03 -8.18
C PHE A 115 13.44 -8.59 -7.16
N ARG A 116 13.60 -9.32 -6.06
CA ARG A 116 14.51 -8.95 -4.95
C ARG A 116 15.97 -8.76 -5.36
N PRO A 117 16.59 -9.64 -6.17
CA PRO A 117 17.97 -9.44 -6.63
C PRO A 117 18.14 -8.13 -7.41
N LEU A 118 17.18 -7.78 -8.28
CA LEU A 118 17.23 -6.56 -9.09
C LEU A 118 17.23 -5.29 -8.22
N LEU A 119 16.47 -5.30 -7.12
CA LEU A 119 16.42 -4.20 -6.16
C LEU A 119 17.76 -4.07 -5.44
N LEU A 120 18.34 -5.18 -4.96
CA LEU A 120 19.63 -5.18 -4.26
C LEU A 120 20.78 -4.73 -5.16
N ASP A 121 20.81 -5.22 -6.41
CA ASP A 121 21.80 -4.82 -7.42
C ASP A 121 21.70 -3.32 -7.76
N SER A 122 20.55 -2.71 -7.52
CA SER A 122 20.28 -1.26 -7.70
C SER A 122 20.43 -0.48 -6.38
N ALA A 123 21.09 -1.04 -5.37
CA ALA A 123 21.36 -0.44 -4.08
C ALA A 123 20.10 -0.06 -3.26
N PHE A 124 18.96 -0.72 -3.47
CA PHE A 124 17.86 -0.62 -2.54
C PHE A 124 18.22 -1.27 -1.20
N GLU A 125 17.93 -0.59 -0.12
CA GLU A 125 18.11 -1.09 1.24
C GLU A 125 16.88 -1.87 1.70
N LEU A 126 17.07 -2.84 2.62
CA LEU A 126 16.02 -3.64 3.24
C LEU A 126 15.90 -3.28 4.73
N PRO A 127 15.25 -2.14 5.10
CA PRO A 127 15.16 -1.71 6.48
C PRO A 127 14.16 -2.49 7.32
N GLN A 128 13.13 -3.07 6.72
CA GLN A 128 12.02 -3.71 7.46
C GLN A 128 11.20 -4.64 6.56
N SER A 129 10.24 -5.34 7.18
CA SER A 129 9.26 -6.19 6.49
C SER A 129 7.84 -5.84 6.94
N ILE A 130 6.85 -6.23 6.16
CA ILE A 130 5.44 -6.29 6.55
C ILE A 130 5.12 -7.73 6.97
N VAL A 131 4.47 -7.89 8.12
CA VAL A 131 3.98 -9.18 8.62
C VAL A 131 2.46 -9.25 8.56
N LEU A 132 1.92 -10.39 8.19
CA LEU A 132 0.50 -10.66 8.18
C LEU A 132 0.08 -11.34 9.49
N LEU A 133 -1.02 -10.86 10.08
CA LEU A 133 -1.64 -11.46 11.25
C LEU A 133 -3.10 -11.81 10.94
N GLU A 134 -3.58 -12.85 11.59
CA GLU A 134 -4.97 -13.33 11.48
C GLU A 134 -5.61 -13.49 12.85
N TRP A 135 -6.81 -12.96 12.99
CA TRP A 135 -7.60 -13.09 14.21
C TRP A 135 -8.11 -14.52 14.39
N GLN A 136 -7.95 -15.05 15.60
CA GLN A 136 -8.23 -16.45 15.93
C GLN A 136 -9.65 -16.67 16.49
N GLY A 137 -10.61 -15.81 16.15
CA GLY A 137 -11.99 -16.00 16.58
C GLY A 137 -12.26 -15.75 18.07
N ARG A 138 -11.29 -15.22 18.83
CA ARG A 138 -11.45 -14.95 20.26
C ARG A 138 -12.54 -13.92 20.52
N PRO A 139 -13.41 -14.11 21.52
CA PRO A 139 -14.37 -13.09 21.91
C PRO A 139 -13.66 -11.79 22.26
N VAL A 140 -14.22 -10.69 21.80
CA VAL A 140 -13.75 -9.35 22.18
C VAL A 140 -14.86 -8.59 22.89
N LEU A 141 -14.48 -7.79 23.85
CA LEU A 141 -15.38 -6.82 24.49
C LEU A 141 -15.04 -5.43 23.97
N MET A 142 -16.06 -4.62 23.76
CA MET A 142 -15.88 -3.23 23.40
C MET A 142 -15.29 -2.48 24.60
N PRO A 143 -14.11 -1.86 24.48
CA PRO A 143 -13.58 -1.03 25.56
C PRO A 143 -14.50 0.16 25.82
N GLU A 144 -14.59 0.57 27.08
CA GLU A 144 -15.22 1.86 27.39
C GLU A 144 -14.42 2.98 26.75
N LEU A 145 -15.11 3.86 26.04
CA LEU A 145 -14.52 5.05 25.49
C LEU A 145 -14.42 6.14 26.56
N PRO A 146 -13.37 6.94 26.58
CA PRO A 146 -13.28 8.11 27.42
C PRO A 146 -14.49 9.04 27.23
N PHE A 147 -14.85 9.78 28.27
CA PHE A 147 -15.96 10.74 28.23
C PHE A 147 -15.77 11.75 27.08
N GLY A 148 -16.85 12.06 26.37
CA GLY A 148 -16.84 12.97 25.23
C GLY A 148 -16.35 12.33 23.90
N MET A 149 -15.97 11.06 23.92
CA MET A 149 -15.56 10.36 22.70
C MET A 149 -16.72 9.56 22.10
N ARG A 150 -16.81 9.58 20.76
CA ARG A 150 -17.84 8.88 20.02
C ARG A 150 -17.25 8.11 18.84
N LEU A 151 -17.62 6.84 18.74
CA LEU A 151 -17.35 5.99 17.58
C LEU A 151 -18.57 6.01 16.65
N ARG A 152 -18.37 6.25 15.37
CA ARG A 152 -19.42 6.24 14.36
C ARG A 152 -18.91 5.77 13.00
N ALA A 153 -19.83 5.45 12.10
CA ALA A 153 -19.49 5.21 10.70
C ALA A 153 -18.80 6.44 10.08
N MET A 154 -17.81 6.17 9.23
CA MET A 154 -17.15 7.20 8.42
C MET A 154 -18.05 7.62 7.28
N THR A 155 -17.99 8.88 6.92
CA THR A 155 -18.66 9.44 5.73
C THR A 155 -17.62 10.04 4.77
N ALA A 156 -18.02 10.35 3.54
CA ALA A 156 -17.11 10.97 2.57
C ALA A 156 -16.64 12.36 3.03
N ASP A 157 -17.44 13.09 3.79
CA ASP A 157 -17.11 14.40 4.31
C ASP A 157 -16.02 14.36 5.40
N ASP A 158 -15.80 13.18 6.00
CA ASP A 158 -14.73 12.99 6.98
C ASP A 158 -13.33 12.90 6.35
N LEU A 159 -13.23 12.59 5.06
CA LEU A 159 -11.97 12.24 4.41
C LEU A 159 -10.85 13.29 4.55
N PRO A 160 -11.12 14.61 4.48
CA PRO A 160 -10.07 15.60 4.75
C PRO A 160 -9.49 15.46 6.16
N ALA A 161 -10.35 15.34 7.19
CA ALA A 161 -9.92 15.16 8.57
C ALA A 161 -9.27 13.79 8.81
N VAL A 162 -9.72 12.74 8.12
CA VAL A 162 -9.10 11.39 8.11
C VAL A 162 -7.66 11.47 7.57
N ALA A 163 -7.43 12.24 6.49
CA ALA A 163 -6.08 12.44 5.95
C ALA A 163 -5.15 13.14 6.97
N GLU A 164 -5.66 14.09 7.73
CA GLU A 164 -4.91 14.71 8.84
C GLU A 164 -4.57 13.71 9.95
N VAL A 165 -5.53 12.84 10.32
CA VAL A 165 -5.28 11.78 11.32
C VAL A 165 -4.20 10.82 10.80
N ASP A 166 -4.26 10.44 9.52
CA ASP A 166 -3.27 9.56 8.89
C ASP A 166 -1.87 10.19 8.94
N ALA A 167 -1.73 11.43 8.49
CA ALA A 167 -0.46 12.15 8.51
C ALA A 167 0.10 12.36 9.93
N ALA A 168 -0.77 12.52 10.94
CA ALA A 168 -0.36 12.63 12.34
C ALA A 168 0.08 11.29 12.95
N ALA A 169 -0.46 10.18 12.47
CA ALA A 169 -0.20 8.85 13.00
C ALA A 169 1.04 8.17 12.39
N PHE A 170 1.32 8.42 11.11
CA PHE A 170 2.37 7.75 10.36
C PHE A 170 3.54 8.67 10.00
N THR A 171 4.68 8.06 9.65
CA THR A 171 5.78 8.79 9.01
C THR A 171 5.41 9.09 7.56
N PRO A 172 6.01 10.12 6.92
CA PRO A 172 5.70 10.47 5.52
C PRO A 172 5.72 9.28 4.56
N PHE A 173 6.68 8.37 4.72
CA PHE A 173 6.81 7.18 3.88
C PHE A 173 5.59 6.24 3.93
N TRP A 174 4.87 6.22 5.04
CA TRP A 174 3.70 5.36 5.26
C TRP A 174 2.38 6.11 5.24
N THR A 175 2.39 7.41 5.00
CA THR A 175 1.17 8.24 4.98
C THR A 175 0.37 8.00 3.70
N ASN A 176 -0.94 7.88 3.81
CA ASN A 176 -1.86 7.90 2.68
C ASN A 176 -2.23 9.35 2.34
N SER A 177 -2.20 9.70 1.06
CA SER A 177 -2.72 10.98 0.60
C SER A 177 -4.25 11.05 0.71
N LEU A 178 -4.81 12.25 0.70
CA LEU A 178 -6.27 12.44 0.61
C LEU A 178 -6.86 11.77 -0.64
N ASP A 179 -6.14 11.79 -1.77
CA ASP A 179 -6.59 11.14 -2.99
C ASP A 179 -6.60 9.61 -2.85
N SER A 180 -5.57 9.03 -2.24
CA SER A 180 -5.53 7.59 -1.90
C SER A 180 -6.70 7.21 -0.99
N LEU A 181 -6.99 8.01 0.05
CA LEU A 181 -8.12 7.77 0.96
C LEU A 181 -9.49 7.92 0.29
N ARG A 182 -9.64 8.88 -0.63
CA ARG A 182 -10.87 9.02 -1.46
C ARG A 182 -11.13 7.80 -2.34
N ARG A 183 -10.09 7.14 -2.80
CA ARG A 183 -10.22 5.88 -3.57
C ARG A 183 -10.48 4.68 -2.67
N ALA A 184 -9.83 4.64 -1.50
CA ALA A 184 -10.00 3.58 -0.52
C ALA A 184 -11.42 3.51 0.06
N PHE A 185 -12.02 4.65 0.36
CA PHE A 185 -13.30 4.75 1.06
C PHE A 185 -14.45 4.01 0.35
N PRO A 186 -14.74 4.23 -0.96
CA PRO A 186 -15.81 3.52 -1.64
C PRO A 186 -15.54 2.02 -1.82
N LEU A 187 -14.29 1.58 -1.72
CA LEU A 187 -13.88 0.16 -1.78
C LEU A 187 -13.88 -0.50 -0.39
N SER A 188 -14.09 0.28 0.67
CA SER A 188 -14.16 -0.26 2.02
C SER A 188 -15.47 -0.97 2.28
N ALA A 189 -15.42 -2.14 2.91
CA ALA A 189 -16.60 -2.88 3.35
C ALA A 189 -17.16 -2.35 4.67
N TYR A 190 -16.26 -1.79 5.51
CA TYR A 190 -16.60 -1.18 6.79
C TYR A 190 -15.53 -0.17 7.18
N SER A 191 -15.96 1.03 7.53
CA SER A 191 -15.08 2.11 7.94
C SER A 191 -15.71 2.93 9.06
N THR A 192 -14.90 3.26 10.07
CA THR A 192 -15.35 3.99 11.26
C THR A 192 -14.33 5.05 11.67
N VAL A 193 -14.83 6.08 12.33
CA VAL A 193 -14.05 7.15 12.93
C VAL A 193 -14.35 7.26 14.41
N LEU A 194 -13.35 7.70 15.17
CA LEU A 194 -13.47 8.14 16.55
C LEU A 194 -13.31 9.66 16.61
N GLU A 195 -14.28 10.33 17.19
CA GLU A 195 -14.25 11.77 17.40
C GLU A 195 -14.26 12.11 18.89
N ALA A 196 -13.61 13.22 19.25
CA ALA A 196 -13.64 13.84 20.56
C ALA A 196 -13.85 15.34 20.35
N ASP A 197 -14.84 15.93 21.00
CA ASP A 197 -15.15 17.36 20.94
C ASP A 197 -15.25 17.91 19.50
N GLY A 198 -15.86 17.12 18.60
CA GLY A 198 -16.03 17.47 17.18
C GLY A 198 -14.77 17.31 16.29
N ARG A 199 -13.67 16.79 16.85
CA ARG A 199 -12.42 16.54 16.10
C ARG A 199 -12.20 15.05 15.91
N LEU A 200 -11.83 14.64 14.69
CA LEU A 200 -11.42 13.26 14.45
C LEU A 200 -10.04 12.98 15.04
N ILE A 201 -9.95 11.90 15.82
CA ILE A 201 -8.73 11.50 16.52
C ILE A 201 -8.22 10.13 16.09
N ALA A 202 -9.09 9.28 15.52
CA ALA A 202 -8.71 7.95 15.04
C ALA A 202 -9.68 7.48 13.95
N TYR A 203 -9.23 6.56 13.12
CA TYR A 203 -10.08 5.91 12.13
C TYR A 203 -9.59 4.50 11.78
N GLN A 204 -10.46 3.71 11.17
CA GLN A 204 -10.12 2.48 10.47
C GLN A 204 -10.83 2.38 9.13
N LEU A 205 -10.18 1.71 8.17
CA LEU A 205 -10.73 1.24 6.88
C LEU A 205 -10.49 -0.26 6.77
N SER A 206 -11.52 -1.01 6.41
CA SER A 206 -11.40 -2.45 6.15
C SER A 206 -12.05 -2.84 4.84
N THR A 207 -11.43 -3.76 4.13
CA THR A 207 -12.00 -4.40 2.94
C THR A 207 -12.68 -5.71 3.32
N GLY A 208 -13.61 -6.15 2.49
CA GLY A 208 -14.32 -7.40 2.70
C GLY A 208 -14.30 -8.28 1.45
N HIS A 209 -14.38 -9.57 1.67
CA HIS A 209 -14.60 -10.58 0.64
C HIS A 209 -15.53 -11.67 1.19
N THR A 210 -15.93 -12.62 0.35
CA THR A 210 -16.91 -13.66 0.71
C THR A 210 -16.54 -14.50 1.92
N LEU A 211 -15.25 -14.63 2.24
CA LEU A 211 -14.73 -15.48 3.30
C LEU A 211 -14.25 -14.71 4.54
N GLY A 212 -14.18 -13.37 4.49
CA GLY A 212 -13.64 -12.59 5.60
C GLY A 212 -13.44 -11.12 5.30
N ALA A 213 -12.68 -10.47 6.15
CA ALA A 213 -12.30 -9.07 6.03
C ALA A 213 -10.79 -8.87 6.23
N HIS A 214 -10.30 -7.73 5.78
CA HIS A 214 -8.94 -7.28 6.02
C HIS A 214 -8.96 -5.86 6.59
N LEU A 215 -8.35 -5.64 7.75
CA LEU A 215 -8.13 -4.31 8.31
C LEU A 215 -7.00 -3.66 7.52
N ALA A 216 -7.37 -2.87 6.53
CA ALA A 216 -6.42 -2.28 5.59
C ALA A 216 -5.72 -1.05 6.17
N ARG A 217 -6.40 -0.30 7.05
CA ARG A 217 -5.81 0.87 7.71
C ARG A 217 -6.40 1.09 9.09
N LEU A 218 -5.53 1.39 10.06
CA LEU A 218 -5.86 1.79 11.42
C LEU A 218 -4.92 2.92 11.83
N ALA A 219 -5.46 4.06 12.21
CA ALA A 219 -4.69 5.20 12.65
C ALA A 219 -5.28 5.82 13.92
N VAL A 220 -4.43 6.23 14.84
CA VAL A 220 -4.75 6.99 16.04
C VAL A 220 -3.72 8.12 16.14
N ARG A 221 -4.15 9.37 16.24
CA ARG A 221 -3.26 10.53 16.45
C ARG A 221 -2.31 10.25 17.60
N LYS A 222 -1.04 10.62 17.47
CA LYS A 222 0.01 10.31 18.46
C LYS A 222 -0.35 10.74 19.87
N GLU A 223 -0.92 11.93 20.00
CA GLU A 223 -1.35 12.51 21.27
C GLU A 223 -2.53 11.77 21.95
N ALA A 224 -3.28 10.99 21.18
CA ALA A 224 -4.41 10.21 21.67
C ALA A 224 -4.09 8.71 21.87
N GLN A 225 -2.88 8.28 21.54
CA GLN A 225 -2.45 6.90 21.76
C GLN A 225 -2.36 6.58 23.26
N GLY A 226 -2.35 5.29 23.61
CA GLY A 226 -2.36 4.85 25.02
C GLY A 226 -3.76 4.77 25.68
N ASN A 227 -4.79 5.39 25.08
CA ASN A 227 -6.17 5.45 25.60
C ASN A 227 -7.08 4.33 25.07
N ARG A 228 -6.53 3.21 24.63
CA ARG A 228 -7.24 2.03 24.09
C ARG A 228 -8.11 2.30 22.84
N LEU A 229 -7.96 3.45 22.18
CA LEU A 229 -8.79 3.83 21.02
C LEU A 229 -8.60 2.89 19.83
N GLY A 230 -7.36 2.47 19.57
CA GLY A 230 -7.10 1.44 18.57
C GLY A 230 -7.77 0.10 18.88
N ALA A 231 -7.84 -0.29 20.17
CA ALA A 231 -8.54 -1.49 20.59
C ALA A 231 -10.06 -1.36 20.41
N ALA A 232 -10.63 -0.17 20.64
CA ALA A 232 -12.04 0.10 20.39
C ALA A 232 -12.40 -0.04 18.90
N LEU A 233 -11.59 0.54 18.00
CA LEU A 233 -11.79 0.40 16.55
C LEU A 233 -11.68 -1.03 16.07
N VAL A 234 -10.70 -1.80 16.57
CA VAL A 234 -10.54 -3.22 16.24
C VAL A 234 -11.69 -4.06 16.81
N ALA A 235 -12.13 -3.79 18.05
CA ALA A 235 -13.25 -4.49 18.66
C ALA A 235 -14.55 -4.24 17.88
N ASP A 236 -14.82 -2.99 17.52
CA ASP A 236 -15.97 -2.60 16.70
C ASP A 236 -15.96 -3.33 15.35
N LEU A 237 -14.83 -3.36 14.66
CA LEU A 237 -14.67 -4.12 13.41
C LEU A 237 -14.96 -5.61 13.62
N ILE A 238 -14.39 -6.25 14.65
CA ILE A 238 -14.62 -7.68 14.95
C ILE A 238 -16.09 -7.94 15.22
N LEU A 239 -16.77 -7.10 16.00
CA LEU A 239 -18.19 -7.25 16.28
C LEU A 239 -19.02 -7.12 14.99
N ASN A 240 -18.71 -6.15 14.13
CA ASN A 240 -19.38 -5.94 12.86
C ASN A 240 -19.23 -7.13 11.91
N ILE A 241 -18.02 -7.65 11.71
CA ILE A 241 -17.81 -8.80 10.82
C ILE A 241 -18.52 -10.05 11.33
N ARG A 242 -18.55 -10.27 12.67
CA ARG A 242 -19.27 -11.40 13.29
C ARG A 242 -20.78 -11.28 13.08
N GLN A 243 -21.36 -10.10 13.21
CA GLN A 243 -22.77 -9.86 12.93
C GLN A 243 -23.14 -10.19 11.47
N ARG A 244 -22.19 -10.04 10.54
CA ARG A 244 -22.33 -10.42 9.13
C ARG A 244 -22.04 -11.91 8.87
N GLY A 245 -21.77 -12.71 9.89
CA GLY A 245 -21.46 -14.12 9.76
C GLY A 245 -20.05 -14.42 9.29
N LEU A 246 -19.16 -13.42 9.23
CA LEU A 246 -17.76 -13.60 8.86
C LEU A 246 -16.92 -13.99 10.11
N SER A 247 -16.00 -14.93 9.92
CA SER A 247 -15.15 -15.46 11.00
C SER A 247 -13.66 -15.16 10.81
N ARG A 248 -13.26 -14.66 9.65
CA ARG A 248 -11.87 -14.39 9.32
C ARG A 248 -11.62 -12.88 9.24
N LEU A 249 -10.60 -12.42 9.98
CA LEU A 249 -10.10 -11.05 9.89
C LEU A 249 -8.58 -11.07 9.86
N THR A 250 -8.01 -10.44 8.84
CA THR A 250 -6.56 -10.28 8.72
C THR A 250 -6.15 -8.82 8.88
N VAL A 251 -4.90 -8.60 9.22
CA VAL A 251 -4.25 -7.28 9.25
C VAL A 251 -2.78 -7.43 8.93
N ASN A 252 -2.20 -6.44 8.28
CA ASN A 252 -0.76 -6.35 8.11
C ASN A 252 -0.19 -5.14 8.88
N THR A 253 1.06 -5.25 9.30
CA THR A 253 1.79 -4.15 9.92
C THR A 253 3.30 -4.35 9.73
N GLN A 254 4.09 -3.29 9.97
CA GLN A 254 5.54 -3.39 9.95
C GLN A 254 6.04 -4.35 11.05
N SER A 255 7.06 -5.13 10.73
CA SER A 255 7.63 -6.14 11.64
C SER A 255 8.23 -5.56 12.93
N ASP A 256 8.61 -4.28 12.91
CA ASP A 256 9.16 -3.49 14.00
C ASP A 256 8.13 -2.58 14.72
N ASN A 257 6.88 -2.52 14.24
CA ASN A 257 5.81 -1.73 14.85
C ASN A 257 5.27 -2.42 16.13
N ARG A 258 6.04 -2.29 17.22
CA ARG A 258 5.74 -2.92 18.51
C ARG A 258 4.36 -2.53 19.06
N THR A 259 3.93 -1.28 18.83
CA THR A 259 2.62 -0.78 19.30
C THR A 259 1.48 -1.53 18.63
N SER A 260 1.49 -1.61 17.30
CA SER A 260 0.46 -2.33 16.54
C SER A 260 0.51 -3.84 16.81
N LEU A 261 1.69 -4.44 16.85
CA LEU A 261 1.85 -5.86 17.16
C LEU A 261 1.29 -6.21 18.54
N SER A 262 1.58 -5.39 19.57
CA SER A 262 1.03 -5.57 20.91
C SER A 262 -0.49 -5.43 20.94
N LEU A 263 -1.05 -4.44 20.22
CA LEU A 263 -2.48 -4.25 20.07
C LEU A 263 -3.13 -5.51 19.48
N TYR A 264 -2.67 -5.94 18.31
CA TYR A 264 -3.26 -7.08 17.60
C TYR A 264 -3.14 -8.38 18.41
N GLN A 265 -1.99 -8.63 19.06
CA GLN A 265 -1.82 -9.78 19.93
C GLN A 265 -2.83 -9.78 21.09
N LYS A 266 -3.04 -8.66 21.76
CA LYS A 266 -4.04 -8.51 22.83
C LYS A 266 -5.48 -8.71 22.33
N MET A 267 -5.75 -8.36 21.08
CA MET A 267 -7.06 -8.56 20.43
C MET A 267 -7.24 -9.98 19.87
N GLY A 268 -6.26 -10.87 20.05
CA GLY A 268 -6.33 -12.29 19.66
C GLY A 268 -5.90 -12.57 18.23
N PHE A 269 -5.09 -11.71 17.62
CA PHE A 269 -4.45 -12.00 16.35
C PHE A 269 -3.13 -12.75 16.58
N LEU A 270 -2.80 -13.66 15.66
CA LEU A 270 -1.51 -14.34 15.59
C LEU A 270 -0.88 -14.12 14.23
N ARG A 271 0.47 -14.11 14.19
CA ARG A 271 1.21 -14.05 12.91
C ARG A 271 0.92 -15.31 12.10
N THR A 272 0.70 -15.15 10.81
CA THR A 272 0.49 -16.26 9.87
C THR A 272 1.79 -16.93 9.45
N GLY A 273 2.92 -16.26 9.63
CA GLY A 273 4.23 -16.65 9.09
C GLY A 273 4.55 -16.00 7.75
N GLU A 274 3.59 -15.33 7.11
CA GLU A 274 3.84 -14.58 5.89
C GLU A 274 4.53 -13.25 6.21
N GLU A 275 5.60 -12.97 5.47
CA GLU A 275 6.42 -11.78 5.63
C GLU A 275 6.86 -11.24 4.25
N PHE A 276 6.68 -9.95 4.04
CA PHE A 276 6.97 -9.27 2.80
C PHE A 276 8.06 -8.22 3.02
N PRO A 277 9.25 -8.37 2.44
CA PRO A 277 10.33 -7.40 2.59
C PRO A 277 9.96 -6.06 1.94
N VAL A 278 10.31 -4.97 2.63
CA VAL A 278 10.12 -3.59 2.18
C VAL A 278 11.48 -3.00 1.84
N TYR A 279 11.70 -2.80 0.56
CA TYR A 279 12.91 -2.17 0.04
C TYR A 279 12.71 -0.66 -0.08
N ARG A 280 13.79 0.10 0.14
CA ARG A 280 13.82 1.56 0.04
C ARG A 280 15.02 2.04 -0.74
N PHE A 281 14.84 3.13 -1.47
CA PHE A 281 15.89 3.87 -2.15
C PHE A 281 15.62 5.37 -2.03
N SER A 282 16.63 6.16 -1.70
CA SER A 282 16.52 7.63 -1.68
C SER A 282 17.02 8.19 -3.01
N VAL A 283 16.17 8.90 -3.71
CA VAL A 283 16.51 9.70 -4.89
C VAL A 283 16.67 11.15 -4.42
N ASP A 284 17.89 11.68 -4.53
CA ASP A 284 18.23 13.05 -4.20
C ASP A 284 18.08 13.97 -5.42
#